data_4499aa8a7b707e11f87ff937dbb2cd9e
#
_entry.id   4499aa8a7b707e11f87ff937dbb2cd9e
#
_cell.length_a   1.000
_cell.length_b   1.000
_cell.length_c   1.000
_cell.angle_alpha   90.00
_cell.angle_beta   90.00
_cell.angle_gamma   90.00
#
_symmetry.space_group_name_H-M   'P 1'
#
loop_
_entity.id
_entity.type
_entity.pdbx_description
1 polymer ?
#
loop_
_entity_poly.entity_id
_entity_poly.type
_entity_poly.pdbx_seq_one_letter_code
_entity_poly.pdbx_strand_id
1 'polypeptide(L)'
;MYGVIFHFLREYVIERHGGKATWDALLKAQGYKYKMYFPVQDYADEEIVNLVQTASKALNVPVPDVLEDFGSFVGPQLLTFYHMYVKDKNMKTFDVIEVAGGSIHDAIHQHNKNRKPPRLSAHREAPDVLMVHYQSHRKLCPVVRGIIRGLGEKFNEKFDIKETQCMYDGADECVMRVTKLL
;
A
#
# COMPACT_ATOMS: atom_id res chain seq x y z
N MET A 1 -3.17 -2.70 -12.33
CA MET A 1 -3.14 -1.90 -11.08
C MET A 1 -4.18 -0.79 -11.14
N TYR A 2 -4.88 -0.53 -10.03
CA TYR A 2 -5.90 0.52 -9.99
C TYR A 2 -5.25 1.91 -9.92
N GLY A 3 -5.79 2.86 -10.69
CA GLY A 3 -5.16 4.16 -10.93
C GLY A 3 -5.01 5.04 -9.69
N VAL A 4 -5.82 4.82 -8.65
CA VAL A 4 -5.68 5.53 -7.37
C VAL A 4 -4.29 5.32 -6.75
N ILE A 5 -3.67 4.15 -6.96
CA ILE A 5 -2.32 3.88 -6.47
C ILE A 5 -1.28 4.71 -7.22
N PHE A 6 -1.43 4.86 -8.55
CA PHE A 6 -0.55 5.74 -9.34
C PHE A 6 -0.76 7.22 -8.99
N HIS A 7 -2.00 7.63 -8.70
CA HIS A 7 -2.28 8.97 -8.24
C HIS A 7 -1.53 9.29 -6.95
N PHE A 8 -1.63 8.43 -5.95
CA PHE A 8 -0.92 8.61 -4.68
C PHE A 8 0.59 8.41 -4.81
N LEU A 9 1.08 7.56 -5.73
CA LEU A 9 2.51 7.46 -6.00
C LEU A 9 3.06 8.80 -6.55
N ARG A 10 2.29 9.46 -7.42
CA ARG A 10 2.65 10.80 -7.91
C ARG A 10 2.71 11.81 -6.76
N GLU A 11 1.69 11.85 -5.89
CA GLU A 11 1.65 12.76 -4.75
C GLU A 11 2.83 12.48 -3.79
N TYR A 12 3.12 11.23 -3.50
CA TYR A 12 4.27 10.81 -2.70
C TYR A 12 5.60 11.34 -3.27
N VAL A 13 5.83 11.17 -4.58
CA VAL A 13 7.05 11.68 -5.22
C VAL A 13 7.12 13.20 -5.15
N ILE A 14 5.99 13.88 -5.38
CA ILE A 14 5.93 15.34 -5.34
C ILE A 14 6.19 15.88 -3.94
N GLU A 15 5.61 15.27 -2.91
CA GLU A 15 5.70 15.79 -1.54
C GLU A 15 7.01 15.41 -0.86
N ARG A 16 7.56 14.22 -1.13
CA ARG A 16 8.71 13.69 -0.38
C ARG A 16 10.02 13.56 -1.18
N HIS A 17 9.95 13.56 -2.52
CA HIS A 17 11.10 13.20 -3.35
C HIS A 17 11.40 14.20 -4.47
N GLY A 18 11.42 15.50 -4.14
CA GLY A 18 11.93 16.53 -5.07
C GLY A 18 10.92 17.09 -6.07
N GLY A 19 9.63 16.91 -5.81
CA GLY A 19 8.58 17.63 -6.50
C GLY A 19 8.24 17.09 -7.89
N LYS A 20 7.52 17.92 -8.64
CA LYS A 20 7.05 17.58 -9.99
C LYS A 20 8.18 17.23 -10.94
N ALA A 21 9.35 17.87 -10.81
CA ALA A 21 10.49 17.58 -11.67
C ALA A 21 10.97 16.13 -11.56
N THR A 22 11.00 15.58 -10.35
CA THR A 22 11.32 14.14 -10.13
C THR A 22 10.28 13.23 -10.74
N TRP A 23 8.99 13.54 -10.58
CA TRP A 23 7.93 12.76 -11.22
C TRP A 23 8.06 12.75 -12.75
N ASP A 24 8.29 13.91 -13.35
CA ASP A 24 8.47 14.04 -14.79
C ASP A 24 9.71 13.28 -15.29
N ALA A 25 10.80 13.25 -14.50
CA ALA A 25 12.01 12.47 -14.79
C ALA A 25 11.73 10.96 -14.74
N LEU A 26 10.95 10.47 -13.75
CA LEU A 26 10.53 9.07 -13.68
C LEU A 26 9.70 8.66 -14.91
N LEU A 27 8.73 9.50 -15.32
CA LEU A 27 7.94 9.25 -16.52
C LEU A 27 8.81 9.22 -17.79
N LYS A 28 9.74 10.16 -17.91
CA LYS A 28 10.66 10.22 -19.06
C LYS A 28 11.55 8.99 -19.12
N ALA A 29 12.02 8.47 -18.01
CA ALA A 29 12.80 7.24 -17.94
C ALA A 29 12.01 6.00 -18.41
N GLN A 30 10.66 6.06 -18.37
CA GLN A 30 9.75 5.05 -18.90
C GLN A 30 9.37 5.30 -20.38
N GLY A 31 9.96 6.29 -21.04
CA GLY A 31 9.64 6.67 -22.41
C GLY A 31 8.40 7.56 -22.58
N TYR A 32 7.80 8.01 -21.47
CA TYR A 32 6.66 8.93 -21.54
C TYR A 32 7.11 10.38 -21.52
N LYS A 33 6.74 11.15 -22.56
CA LYS A 33 6.93 12.62 -22.52
C LYS A 33 5.98 13.28 -21.52
N TYR A 34 4.77 12.75 -21.40
CA TYR A 34 3.71 13.16 -20.49
C TYR A 34 2.74 12.01 -20.30
N LYS A 35 2.36 11.74 -19.06
CA LYS A 35 1.32 10.75 -18.74
C LYS A 35 0.54 11.17 -17.49
N MET A 36 -0.78 11.06 -17.57
CA MET A 36 -1.68 11.22 -16.42
C MET A 36 -2.28 9.86 -16.06
N TYR A 37 -2.39 9.61 -14.75
CA TYR A 37 -3.07 8.45 -14.21
C TYR A 37 -4.37 8.90 -13.52
N PHE A 38 -5.48 8.38 -14.01
CA PHE A 38 -6.79 8.70 -13.45
C PHE A 38 -7.16 7.67 -12.38
N PRO A 39 -7.59 8.11 -11.17
CA PRO A 39 -7.83 7.21 -10.03
C PRO A 39 -8.78 6.06 -10.30
N VAL A 40 -9.76 6.27 -11.21
CA VAL A 40 -10.82 5.29 -11.51
C VAL A 40 -10.49 4.33 -12.66
N GLN A 41 -9.36 4.51 -13.33
CA GLN A 41 -8.92 3.66 -14.46
C GLN A 41 -7.98 2.55 -13.98
N ASP A 42 -7.87 1.50 -14.79
CA ASP A 42 -6.91 0.43 -14.60
C ASP A 42 -5.72 0.60 -15.55
N TYR A 43 -4.52 0.30 -15.04
CA TYR A 43 -3.26 0.37 -15.79
C TYR A 43 -2.51 -0.96 -15.65
N ALA A 44 -1.58 -1.21 -16.57
CA ALA A 44 -0.72 -2.38 -16.52
C ALA A 44 0.12 -2.40 -15.22
N ASP A 45 0.30 -3.59 -14.64
CA ASP A 45 1.06 -3.72 -13.40
C ASP A 45 2.54 -3.41 -13.62
N GLU A 46 3.05 -3.68 -14.82
CA GLU A 46 4.42 -3.41 -15.24
C GLU A 46 4.78 -1.92 -15.14
N GLU A 47 3.81 -1.03 -15.34
CA GLU A 47 4.06 0.42 -15.27
C GLU A 47 4.48 0.85 -13.86
N ILE A 48 3.77 0.38 -12.81
CA ILE A 48 4.14 0.75 -11.44
C ILE A 48 5.44 0.06 -11.01
N VAL A 49 5.66 -1.19 -11.42
CA VAL A 49 6.90 -1.90 -11.16
C VAL A 49 8.10 -1.15 -11.73
N ASN A 50 7.99 -0.71 -12.99
CA ASN A 50 9.05 0.05 -13.66
C ASN A 50 9.30 1.41 -12.98
N LEU A 51 8.24 2.13 -12.59
CA LEU A 51 8.37 3.41 -11.86
C LEU A 51 9.11 3.21 -10.54
N VAL A 52 8.73 2.20 -9.75
CA VAL A 52 9.37 1.89 -8.46
C VAL A 52 10.83 1.46 -8.66
N GLN A 53 11.14 0.61 -9.63
CA GLN A 53 12.51 0.20 -9.94
C GLN A 53 13.38 1.38 -10.37
N THR A 54 12.83 2.30 -11.17
CA THR A 54 13.53 3.50 -11.58
C THR A 54 13.80 4.42 -10.38
N ALA A 55 12.82 4.60 -9.51
CA ALA A 55 12.98 5.37 -8.28
C ALA A 55 14.03 4.73 -7.35
N SER A 56 13.97 3.42 -7.14
CA SER A 56 14.94 2.67 -6.35
C SER A 56 16.39 2.89 -6.84
N LYS A 57 16.61 2.79 -8.15
CA LYS A 57 17.93 3.05 -8.74
C LYS A 57 18.38 4.50 -8.57
N ALA A 58 17.48 5.45 -8.79
CA ALA A 58 17.78 6.89 -8.67
C ALA A 58 18.11 7.31 -7.24
N LEU A 59 17.44 6.72 -6.25
CA LEU A 59 17.63 6.98 -4.83
C LEU A 59 18.75 6.13 -4.20
N ASN A 60 19.21 5.11 -4.90
CA ASN A 60 20.11 4.07 -4.36
C ASN A 60 19.54 3.42 -3.08
N VAL A 61 18.23 3.13 -3.09
CA VAL A 61 17.47 2.52 -1.99
C VAL A 61 16.84 1.23 -2.50
N PRO A 62 16.87 0.12 -1.74
CA PRO A 62 16.25 -1.14 -2.14
C PRO A 62 14.76 -1.00 -2.46
N VAL A 63 14.26 -1.72 -3.47
CA VAL A 63 12.84 -1.69 -3.85
C VAL A 63 11.89 -1.94 -2.68
N PRO A 64 12.11 -2.91 -1.77
CA PRO A 64 11.25 -3.11 -0.62
C PRO A 64 11.15 -1.88 0.30
N ASP A 65 12.25 -1.15 0.49
CA ASP A 65 12.28 0.03 1.36
C ASP A 65 11.53 1.20 0.73
N VAL A 66 11.67 1.39 -0.60
CA VAL A 66 10.87 2.38 -1.36
C VAL A 66 9.37 2.06 -1.26
N LEU A 67 9.00 0.78 -1.37
CA LEU A 67 7.62 0.33 -1.26
C LEU A 67 7.07 0.50 0.16
N GLU A 68 7.87 0.27 1.19
CA GLU A 68 7.44 0.43 2.59
C GLU A 68 7.26 1.92 2.92
N ASP A 69 8.17 2.80 2.50
CA ASP A 69 8.02 4.25 2.67
C ASP A 69 6.81 4.79 1.91
N PHE A 70 6.61 4.35 0.67
CA PHE A 70 5.37 4.67 -0.07
C PHE A 70 4.13 4.18 0.68
N GLY A 71 4.18 2.97 1.26
CA GLY A 71 3.11 2.41 2.08
C GLY A 71 2.77 3.32 3.26
N SER A 72 3.78 3.84 3.97
CA SER A 72 3.57 4.73 5.11
C SER A 72 2.89 6.05 4.69
N PHE A 73 3.25 6.57 3.54
CA PHE A 73 2.60 7.74 2.97
C PHE A 73 1.16 7.46 2.55
N VAL A 74 0.92 6.37 1.84
CA VAL A 74 -0.38 6.12 1.19
C VAL A 74 -1.44 5.61 2.17
N GLY A 75 -1.09 4.98 3.27
CA GLY A 75 -2.05 4.45 4.25
C GLY A 75 -3.07 5.49 4.73
N PRO A 76 -2.65 6.64 5.30
CA PRO A 76 -3.55 7.73 5.67
C PRO A 76 -4.37 8.32 4.52
N GLN A 77 -3.81 8.35 3.30
CA GLN A 77 -4.50 8.85 2.12
C GLN A 77 -5.61 7.90 1.66
N LEU A 78 -5.34 6.60 1.66
CA LEU A 78 -6.33 5.57 1.36
C LEU A 78 -7.47 5.57 2.39
N LEU A 79 -7.16 5.74 3.67
CA LEU A 79 -8.19 5.90 4.71
C LEU A 79 -9.12 7.07 4.40
N THR A 80 -8.58 8.21 3.98
CA THR A 80 -9.36 9.39 3.59
C THR A 80 -10.17 9.14 2.32
N PHE A 81 -9.57 8.50 1.32
CA PHE A 81 -10.23 8.18 0.04
C PHE A 81 -11.39 7.21 0.22
N TYR A 82 -11.21 6.21 1.08
CA TYR A 82 -12.23 5.19 1.37
C TYR A 82 -13.02 5.46 2.66
N HIS A 83 -13.12 6.71 3.10
CA HIS A 83 -13.79 7.11 4.35
C HIS A 83 -15.24 6.59 4.49
N MET A 84 -15.93 6.36 3.38
CA MET A 84 -17.30 5.80 3.38
C MET A 84 -17.40 4.40 3.99
N TYR A 85 -16.30 3.64 4.01
CA TYR A 85 -16.21 2.30 4.60
C TYR A 85 -15.80 2.34 6.06
N VAL A 86 -15.20 3.46 6.51
CA VAL A 86 -14.70 3.67 7.88
C VAL A 86 -15.63 4.63 8.59
N LYS A 87 -16.78 4.10 9.05
CA LYS A 87 -17.90 4.93 9.56
C LYS A 87 -17.73 5.34 11.01
N ASP A 88 -17.02 4.56 11.83
CA ASP A 88 -16.80 4.87 13.23
C ASP A 88 -15.56 5.74 13.40
N LYS A 89 -15.75 6.92 13.99
CA LYS A 89 -14.67 7.88 14.28
C LYS A 89 -13.68 7.40 15.36
N ASN A 90 -14.06 6.38 16.13
CA ASN A 90 -13.21 5.81 17.18
C ASN A 90 -12.28 4.71 16.66
N MET A 91 -12.40 4.31 15.39
CA MET A 91 -11.54 3.30 14.78
C MET A 91 -10.08 3.69 14.86
N LYS A 92 -9.24 2.72 15.16
CA LYS A 92 -7.79 2.79 15.22
C LYS A 92 -7.17 1.90 14.15
N THR A 93 -5.85 1.79 14.13
CA THR A 93 -5.11 1.07 13.08
C THR A 93 -5.67 -0.33 12.84
N PHE A 94 -5.85 -1.13 13.89
CA PHE A 94 -6.33 -2.52 13.75
C PHE A 94 -7.72 -2.58 13.14
N ASP A 95 -8.64 -1.73 13.61
CA ASP A 95 -10.02 -1.68 13.08
C ASP A 95 -10.02 -1.34 11.58
N VAL A 96 -9.19 -0.37 11.17
CA VAL A 96 -9.05 0.03 9.77
C VAL A 96 -8.51 -1.11 8.90
N ILE A 97 -7.49 -1.84 9.39
CA ILE A 97 -6.91 -2.97 8.64
C ILE A 97 -7.93 -4.12 8.51
N GLU A 98 -8.69 -4.42 9.55
CA GLU A 98 -9.76 -5.43 9.50
C GLU A 98 -10.85 -5.05 8.48
N VAL A 99 -11.29 -3.79 8.45
CA VAL A 99 -12.25 -3.29 7.45
C VAL A 99 -11.67 -3.31 6.03
N ALA A 100 -10.40 -2.96 5.87
CA ALA A 100 -9.73 -2.98 4.57
C ALA A 100 -9.65 -4.42 4.02
N GLY A 101 -9.35 -5.40 4.87
CA GLY A 101 -9.26 -6.81 4.51
C GLY A 101 -10.59 -7.41 4.02
N GLY A 102 -11.70 -6.95 4.57
CA GLY A 102 -13.05 -7.39 4.17
C GLY A 102 -13.69 -6.45 3.15
N SER A 103 -14.34 -5.42 3.65
CA SER A 103 -15.33 -4.63 2.89
C SER A 103 -14.76 -3.85 1.71
N ILE A 104 -13.54 -3.30 1.81
CA ILE A 104 -12.99 -2.42 0.75
C ILE A 104 -12.54 -3.26 -0.46
N HIS A 105 -11.75 -4.29 -0.25
CA HIS A 105 -11.27 -5.13 -1.34
C HIS A 105 -12.40 -5.93 -2.01
N ASP A 106 -13.37 -6.39 -1.24
CA ASP A 106 -14.57 -7.05 -1.76
C ASP A 106 -15.40 -6.11 -2.64
N ALA A 107 -15.61 -4.86 -2.20
CA ALA A 107 -16.32 -3.86 -3.00
C ALA A 107 -15.59 -3.53 -4.32
N ILE A 108 -14.26 -3.41 -4.30
CA ILE A 108 -13.46 -3.20 -5.51
C ILE A 108 -13.63 -4.38 -6.48
N HIS A 109 -13.64 -5.62 -5.97
CA HIS A 109 -13.81 -6.82 -6.79
C HIS A 109 -15.22 -6.92 -7.38
N GLN A 110 -16.26 -6.57 -6.62
CA GLN A 110 -17.64 -6.58 -7.09
C GLN A 110 -17.91 -5.55 -8.19
N HIS A 111 -17.29 -4.37 -8.11
CA HIS A 111 -17.46 -3.32 -9.12
C HIS A 111 -16.78 -3.62 -10.46
N ASN A 112 -15.74 -4.44 -10.47
CA ASN A 112 -15.06 -4.85 -11.69
C ASN A 112 -14.40 -6.23 -11.51
N LYS A 113 -15.06 -7.27 -12.06
CA LYS A 113 -14.60 -8.66 -11.96
C LYS A 113 -13.25 -8.92 -12.64
N ASN A 114 -12.82 -8.03 -13.55
CA ASN A 114 -11.49 -8.12 -14.16
C ASN A 114 -10.36 -7.62 -13.28
N ARG A 115 -10.69 -6.86 -12.22
CA ARG A 115 -9.71 -6.41 -11.23
C ARG A 115 -9.31 -7.56 -10.33
N LYS A 116 -8.03 -7.66 -10.07
CA LYS A 116 -7.44 -8.63 -9.14
C LYS A 116 -6.86 -7.88 -7.94
N PRO A 117 -7.71 -7.40 -7.01
CA PRO A 117 -7.20 -6.82 -5.76
C PRO A 117 -6.42 -7.89 -5.00
N PRO A 118 -5.53 -7.51 -4.09
CA PRO A 118 -4.90 -8.48 -3.20
C PRO A 118 -5.97 -9.16 -2.36
N ARG A 119 -5.75 -10.41 -2.01
CA ARG A 119 -6.44 -11.03 -0.89
C ARG A 119 -5.77 -10.52 0.38
N LEU A 120 -6.53 -9.83 1.18
CA LEU A 120 -6.11 -9.30 2.46
C LEU A 120 -7.13 -9.76 3.49
N SER A 121 -6.68 -10.37 4.57
CA SER A 121 -7.51 -10.62 5.74
C SER A 121 -6.73 -10.29 7.00
N ALA A 122 -7.44 -9.89 8.04
CA ALA A 122 -6.84 -9.60 9.32
C ALA A 122 -7.77 -10.08 10.44
N HIS A 123 -7.19 -10.61 11.51
CA HIS A 123 -7.92 -10.99 12.70
C HIS A 123 -7.08 -10.76 13.95
N ARG A 124 -7.73 -10.43 15.06
CA ARG A 124 -7.06 -10.23 16.34
C ARG A 124 -6.77 -11.57 17.00
N GLU A 125 -5.50 -11.81 17.28
CA GLU A 125 -5.05 -12.92 18.14
C GLU A 125 -5.15 -12.54 19.62
N ALA A 126 -4.95 -11.25 19.92
CA ALA A 126 -5.11 -10.64 21.24
C ALA A 126 -5.50 -9.15 21.09
N PRO A 127 -5.92 -8.45 22.15
CA PRO A 127 -6.28 -7.02 22.06
C PRO A 127 -5.18 -6.13 21.48
N ASP A 128 -3.91 -6.50 21.65
CA ASP A 128 -2.71 -5.80 21.19
C ASP A 128 -1.99 -6.51 20.04
N VAL A 129 -2.55 -7.61 19.50
CA VAL A 129 -1.94 -8.42 18.44
C VAL A 129 -2.91 -8.66 17.30
N LEU A 130 -2.52 -8.22 16.09
CA LEU A 130 -3.25 -8.47 14.84
C LEU A 130 -2.43 -9.39 13.95
N MET A 131 -3.06 -10.42 13.42
CA MET A 131 -2.53 -11.24 12.35
C MET A 131 -3.04 -10.73 11.02
N VAL A 132 -2.13 -10.43 10.10
CA VAL A 132 -2.46 -9.93 8.75
C VAL A 132 -1.96 -10.92 7.72
N HIS A 133 -2.88 -11.40 6.89
CA HIS A 133 -2.61 -12.31 5.78
C HIS A 133 -2.73 -11.54 4.48
N TYR A 134 -1.71 -11.61 3.64
CA TYR A 134 -1.66 -10.90 2.37
C TYR A 134 -1.20 -11.83 1.25
N GLN A 135 -2.00 -11.90 0.19
CA GLN A 135 -1.67 -12.67 -1.01
C GLN A 135 -1.92 -11.82 -2.26
N SER A 136 -0.92 -11.69 -3.12
CA SER A 136 -1.05 -11.01 -4.40
C SER A 136 0.06 -11.44 -5.35
N HIS A 137 -0.27 -11.63 -6.63
CA HIS A 137 0.73 -11.87 -7.66
C HIS A 137 1.76 -10.73 -7.80
N ARG A 138 1.44 -9.52 -7.28
CA ARG A 138 2.33 -8.35 -7.28
C ARG A 138 3.35 -8.36 -6.17
N LYS A 139 3.17 -9.22 -5.15
CA LYS A 139 4.07 -9.35 -3.99
C LYS A 139 4.39 -8.00 -3.32
N LEU A 140 3.37 -7.17 -3.06
CA LEU A 140 3.53 -5.84 -2.46
C LEU A 140 3.41 -5.85 -0.93
N CYS A 141 3.89 -6.91 -0.26
CA CYS A 141 3.91 -6.99 1.21
C CYS A 141 4.66 -5.82 1.89
N PRO A 142 5.74 -5.25 1.34
CA PRO A 142 6.34 -4.06 1.94
C PRO A 142 5.38 -2.87 2.01
N VAL A 143 4.50 -2.70 1.00
CA VAL A 143 3.47 -1.64 1.04
C VAL A 143 2.51 -1.86 2.20
N VAL A 144 2.12 -3.10 2.48
CA VAL A 144 1.23 -3.43 3.61
C VAL A 144 1.89 -3.06 4.93
N ARG A 145 3.17 -3.40 5.14
CA ARG A 145 3.91 -2.98 6.34
C ARG A 145 3.94 -1.47 6.49
N GLY A 146 4.23 -0.78 5.38
CA GLY A 146 4.21 0.69 5.35
C GLY A 146 2.84 1.26 5.72
N ILE A 147 1.76 0.75 5.15
CA ILE A 147 0.38 1.18 5.47
C ILE A 147 0.11 1.05 6.96
N ILE A 148 0.49 -0.07 7.59
CA ILE A 148 0.31 -0.27 9.03
C ILE A 148 1.08 0.79 9.83
N ARG A 149 2.34 1.09 9.45
CA ARG A 149 3.14 2.14 10.09
C ARG A 149 2.53 3.52 9.93
N GLY A 150 2.13 3.89 8.71
CA GLY A 150 1.53 5.20 8.41
C GLY A 150 0.18 5.42 9.10
N LEU A 151 -0.63 4.38 9.23
CA LEU A 151 -1.86 4.43 10.03
C LEU A 151 -1.52 4.54 11.53
N GLY A 152 -0.50 3.82 11.99
CA GLY A 152 0.01 3.94 13.36
C GLY A 152 0.41 5.38 13.69
N GLU A 153 1.21 6.00 12.85
CA GLU A 153 1.60 7.42 13.00
C GLU A 153 0.37 8.34 13.06
N LYS A 154 -0.58 8.14 12.13
CA LYS A 154 -1.83 8.93 12.10
C LYS A 154 -2.65 8.82 13.38
N PHE A 155 -2.69 7.64 14.00
CA PHE A 155 -3.45 7.38 15.23
C PHE A 155 -2.63 7.48 16.51
N ASN A 156 -1.35 7.89 16.40
CA ASN A 156 -0.38 7.93 17.50
C ASN A 156 -0.21 6.56 18.17
N GLU A 157 -0.10 5.52 17.36
CA GLU A 157 0.14 4.13 17.77
C GLU A 157 1.46 3.64 17.19
N LYS A 158 2.18 2.78 17.91
CA LYS A 158 3.44 2.17 17.47
C LYS A 158 3.28 0.66 17.42
N PHE A 159 3.91 0.03 16.43
CA PHE A 159 3.81 -1.40 16.20
C PHE A 159 5.18 -2.04 15.97
N ASP A 160 5.36 -3.23 16.54
CA ASP A 160 6.35 -4.21 16.09
C ASP A 160 5.68 -5.09 15.02
N ILE A 161 6.27 -5.18 13.84
CA ILE A 161 5.73 -5.95 12.71
C ILE A 161 6.72 -7.05 12.37
N LYS A 162 6.33 -8.31 12.62
CA LYS A 162 7.13 -9.49 12.30
C LYS A 162 6.47 -10.26 11.17
N GLU A 163 7.16 -10.35 10.03
CA GLU A 163 6.74 -11.19 8.92
C GLU A 163 7.18 -12.64 9.22
N THR A 164 6.21 -13.52 9.44
CA THR A 164 6.45 -14.94 9.80
C THR A 164 6.49 -15.84 8.57
N GLN A 165 5.88 -15.41 7.48
CA GLN A 165 5.91 -16.03 6.16
C GLN A 165 5.96 -14.94 5.09
N CYS A 166 6.67 -15.18 3.98
CA CYS A 166 6.78 -14.24 2.90
C CYS A 166 6.75 -14.91 1.53
N MET A 167 5.99 -14.35 0.60
CA MET A 167 5.95 -14.81 -0.80
C MET A 167 7.28 -14.63 -1.53
N TYR A 168 8.16 -13.74 -1.07
CA TYR A 168 9.52 -13.62 -1.60
C TYR A 168 10.38 -14.83 -1.23
N ASP A 169 10.07 -15.50 -0.11
CA ASP A 169 10.76 -16.70 0.37
C ASP A 169 10.08 -18.00 -0.10
N GLY A 170 9.12 -17.89 -1.03
CA GLY A 170 8.45 -19.05 -1.66
C GLY A 170 7.16 -19.48 -0.98
N ALA A 171 6.67 -18.77 0.04
CA ALA A 171 5.37 -19.06 0.63
C ALA A 171 4.22 -18.63 -0.31
N ASP A 172 3.05 -19.23 -0.14
CA ASP A 172 1.85 -18.89 -0.93
C ASP A 172 1.26 -17.53 -0.56
N GLU A 173 1.47 -17.09 0.68
CA GLU A 173 1.04 -15.81 1.21
C GLU A 173 2.10 -15.20 2.14
N CYS A 174 1.98 -13.90 2.42
CA CYS A 174 2.72 -13.25 3.50
C CYS A 174 1.85 -13.19 4.75
N VAL A 175 2.42 -13.58 5.89
CA VAL A 175 1.78 -13.50 7.20
C VAL A 175 2.57 -12.57 8.10
N MET A 176 1.92 -11.54 8.59
CA MET A 176 2.52 -10.54 9.46
C MET A 176 1.84 -10.57 10.83
N ARG A 177 2.64 -10.73 11.87
CA ARG A 177 2.22 -10.55 13.25
C ARG A 177 2.52 -9.12 13.65
N VAL A 178 1.48 -8.35 13.92
CA VAL A 178 1.55 -6.93 14.26
C VAL A 178 1.23 -6.78 15.74
N THR A 179 2.22 -6.39 16.54
CA THR A 179 2.05 -6.19 17.98
C THR A 179 2.05 -4.71 18.30
N LYS A 180 1.02 -4.21 18.96
CA LYS A 180 0.96 -2.84 19.44
C LYS A 180 1.92 -2.66 20.61
N LEU A 181 2.75 -1.63 20.49
CA LEU A 181 3.68 -1.24 21.56
C LEU A 181 2.98 -0.26 22.53
N LEU A 182 3.30 -0.38 23.81
CA LEU A 182 2.76 0.48 24.87
C LEU A 182 3.32 1.90 24.77
#